data_a4828fd0587850d1c814ad03cd7c550a
#
_entry.id   a4828fd0587850d1c814ad03cd7c550a
#
_cell.length_a   1.000
_cell.length_b   1.000
_cell.length_c   1.000
_cell.angle_alpha   90.00
_cell.angle_beta   90.00
_cell.angle_gamma   90.00
#
_symmetry.space_group_name_H-M   'P 1'
#
loop_
_entity.id
_entity.type
_entity.pdbx_description
1 polymer ?
#
loop_
_entity_poly.entity_id
_entity_poly.type
_entity_poly.pdbx_seq_one_letter_code
_entity_poly.pdbx_strand_id
1 'polypeptide(L)'
;MTLEVHFENNGAILLNMAVEDSIVLNDTRITGFFFMGFSDVPELQTVCGLFFLVMYLAVIMNNLLLITLITLDLKLQTPMYFFLKNLSLLDLFFISVPIPNFFINSITHNNSISILGCALQVFLMASFASGEVFVLTAMSYDRYIAICSPLHYEVIMSSGNCVLMVGVSWAIGVLLGAFYTAGIFSKPFCGSIVIPQFFCDIPSLLRISCSHRLVVIYASFGIGLCLGMVCVICIVLSYFHIFSTVLKIPTNKGQSKAFATCLPHLTVFSIFLATACFVYLKSPSNTASITDRLFSVLYTVLPPALNPVIYSLRNTDVKCALRNLQQNLCSRGSLHLTVQSIGP
;
A
#
# COMPACT_ATOMS: atom_id res chain seq x y z
N MET A 1 2.57 -47.40 7.90
CA MET A 1 1.44 -46.98 7.10
C MET A 1 1.93 -45.90 6.19
N THR A 2 2.26 -46.27 4.96
CA THR A 2 2.94 -45.47 3.94
C THR A 2 1.95 -44.53 3.28
N LEU A 3 2.18 -43.23 3.40
CA LEU A 3 1.43 -42.21 2.67
C LEU A 3 2.16 -41.95 1.34
N GLU A 4 1.57 -42.42 0.25
CA GLU A 4 1.93 -42.00 -1.10
C GLU A 4 1.38 -40.56 -1.32
N VAL A 5 2.29 -39.66 -1.61
CA VAL A 5 1.96 -38.28 -1.97
C VAL A 5 1.88 -38.20 -3.49
N HIS A 6 0.66 -38.14 -4.03
CA HIS A 6 0.44 -37.73 -5.42
C HIS A 6 0.64 -36.21 -5.54
N PHE A 7 1.64 -35.81 -6.32
CA PHE A 7 1.83 -34.41 -6.73
C PHE A 7 0.84 -34.10 -7.87
N GLU A 8 -0.21 -33.34 -7.57
CA GLU A 8 -1.03 -32.69 -8.58
C GLU A 8 -1.02 -31.16 -8.41
N ASN A 9 -0.78 -30.51 -9.55
CA ASN A 9 -0.64 -29.09 -9.75
C ASN A 9 -1.84 -28.29 -9.21
N ASN A 10 -1.70 -27.60 -8.07
CA ASN A 10 -2.49 -26.41 -7.74
C ASN A 10 -2.03 -25.80 -6.41
N GLY A 11 -1.35 -24.64 -6.46
CA GLY A 11 -0.91 -23.88 -5.28
C GLY A 11 -2.05 -23.42 -4.35
N ALA A 12 -3.30 -23.43 -4.83
CA ALA A 12 -4.48 -23.16 -4.04
C ALA A 12 -4.84 -24.29 -3.06
N ILE A 13 -4.48 -25.54 -3.37
CA ILE A 13 -4.77 -26.72 -2.54
C ILE A 13 -3.87 -26.75 -1.31
N LEU A 14 -2.61 -26.33 -1.43
CA LEU A 14 -1.67 -26.28 -0.30
C LEU A 14 -2.06 -25.20 0.73
N LEU A 15 -2.63 -24.11 0.31
CA LEU A 15 -3.13 -23.07 1.23
C LEU A 15 -4.39 -23.54 1.97
N ASN A 16 -5.30 -24.24 1.29
CA ASN A 16 -6.50 -24.82 1.93
C ASN A 16 -6.16 -25.93 2.94
N MET A 17 -5.23 -26.83 2.62
CA MET A 17 -4.84 -27.90 3.55
C MET A 17 -4.13 -27.37 4.80
N ALA A 18 -3.31 -26.34 4.69
CA ALA A 18 -2.64 -25.73 5.83
C ALA A 18 -3.60 -24.93 6.73
N VAL A 19 -4.71 -24.42 6.16
CA VAL A 19 -5.72 -23.66 6.89
C VAL A 19 -6.75 -24.58 7.59
N GLU A 20 -7.07 -25.75 7.02
CA GLU A 20 -8.06 -26.67 7.62
C GLU A 20 -7.58 -27.37 8.90
N ASP A 21 -6.27 -27.66 9.04
CA ASP A 21 -5.76 -28.45 10.17
C ASP A 21 -5.40 -27.63 11.44
N SER A 22 -5.50 -26.31 11.42
CA SER A 22 -4.86 -25.46 12.44
C SER A 22 -5.79 -24.74 13.41
N ILE A 23 -7.12 -24.92 13.36
CA ILE A 23 -8.03 -24.06 14.13
C ILE A 23 -8.98 -24.89 15.00
N VAL A 24 -8.55 -25.20 16.22
CA VAL A 24 -9.38 -25.86 17.23
C VAL A 24 -9.49 -24.97 18.46
N LEU A 25 -10.71 -24.53 18.77
CA LEU A 25 -11.08 -23.93 20.05
C LEU A 25 -12.09 -24.88 20.71
N ASN A 26 -11.68 -25.58 21.77
CA ASN A 26 -12.56 -26.46 22.53
C ASN A 26 -13.52 -27.33 21.69
N ASP A 27 -12.97 -28.11 20.76
CA ASP A 27 -13.72 -29.04 19.88
C ASP A 27 -14.68 -28.41 18.86
N THR A 28 -14.70 -27.08 18.72
CA THR A 28 -15.46 -26.38 17.68
C THR A 28 -14.49 -25.77 16.64
N ARG A 29 -14.64 -26.16 15.36
CA ARG A 29 -13.89 -25.55 14.25
C ARG A 29 -14.27 -24.07 14.13
N ILE A 30 -13.29 -23.17 14.25
CA ILE A 30 -13.48 -21.75 13.95
C ILE A 30 -13.66 -21.61 12.43
N THR A 31 -14.80 -21.09 11.99
CA THR A 31 -15.13 -20.88 10.57
C THR A 31 -14.84 -19.45 10.10
N GLY A 32 -14.62 -18.52 11.01
CA GLY A 32 -14.38 -17.12 10.71
C GLY A 32 -14.10 -16.27 11.93
N PHE A 33 -13.86 -14.98 11.67
CA PHE A 33 -13.63 -13.94 12.68
C PHE A 33 -14.73 -12.89 12.63
N PHE A 34 -14.85 -12.12 13.71
CA PHE A 34 -15.74 -10.99 13.81
C PHE A 34 -14.91 -9.71 14.03
N PHE A 35 -15.21 -8.66 13.27
CA PHE A 35 -14.59 -7.37 13.46
C PHE A 35 -15.29 -6.57 14.56
N MET A 36 -14.50 -5.85 15.33
CA MET A 36 -15.03 -4.83 16.22
C MET A 36 -15.24 -3.55 15.42
N GLY A 37 -16.50 -3.22 15.10
CA GLY A 37 -16.86 -1.99 14.38
C GLY A 37 -16.42 -0.71 15.11
N PHE A 38 -16.62 0.45 14.49
CA PHE A 38 -16.33 1.75 15.11
C PHE A 38 -17.33 2.12 16.21
N SER A 39 -18.54 1.60 16.13
CA SER A 39 -19.61 1.85 17.10
C SER A 39 -20.53 0.64 17.21
N ASP A 40 -21.08 0.46 18.40
CA ASP A 40 -22.13 -0.51 18.67
C ASP A 40 -23.51 -0.02 18.22
N VAL A 41 -23.63 1.27 17.87
CA VAL A 41 -24.87 1.88 17.37
C VAL A 41 -24.92 1.68 15.84
N PRO A 42 -25.94 0.95 15.30
CA PRO A 42 -26.02 0.58 13.89
C PRO A 42 -26.00 1.80 12.94
N GLU A 43 -26.70 2.86 13.29
CA GLU A 43 -26.78 4.08 12.49
C GLU A 43 -25.40 4.75 12.36
N LEU A 44 -24.64 4.82 13.46
CA LEU A 44 -23.31 5.41 13.47
C LEU A 44 -22.32 4.54 12.69
N GLN A 45 -22.45 3.21 12.79
CA GLN A 45 -21.67 2.27 11.99
C GLN A 45 -21.92 2.49 10.47
N THR A 46 -23.17 2.67 10.06
CA THR A 46 -23.54 2.97 8.66
C THR A 46 -22.96 4.30 8.20
N VAL A 47 -23.05 5.36 9.03
CA VAL A 47 -22.45 6.68 8.71
C VAL A 47 -20.94 6.56 8.54
N CYS A 48 -20.26 5.82 9.41
CA CYS A 48 -18.82 5.54 9.25
C CYS A 48 -18.54 4.81 7.93
N GLY A 49 -19.32 3.78 7.59
CA GLY A 49 -19.17 3.05 6.32
C GLY A 49 -19.32 3.95 5.10
N LEU A 50 -20.32 4.82 5.08
CA LEU A 50 -20.52 5.81 4.01
C LEU A 50 -19.37 6.83 3.92
N PHE A 51 -18.87 7.32 5.05
CA PHE A 51 -17.72 8.21 5.09
C PHE A 51 -16.48 7.54 4.47
N PHE A 52 -16.19 6.30 4.84
CA PHE A 52 -15.06 5.56 4.27
C PHE A 52 -15.26 5.26 2.78
N LEU A 53 -16.48 5.01 2.33
CA LEU A 53 -16.76 4.86 0.90
C LEU A 53 -16.43 6.14 0.13
N VAL A 54 -16.85 7.32 0.62
CA VAL A 54 -16.54 8.60 -0.02
C VAL A 54 -15.03 8.85 -0.07
N MET A 55 -14.34 8.59 1.03
CA MET A 55 -12.87 8.69 1.09
C MET A 55 -12.20 7.72 0.10
N TYR A 56 -12.66 6.48 0.04
CA TYR A 56 -12.18 5.46 -0.91
C TYR A 56 -12.34 5.93 -2.36
N LEU A 57 -13.54 6.39 -2.74
CA LEU A 57 -13.80 6.88 -4.09
C LEU A 57 -12.91 8.08 -4.44
N ALA A 58 -12.68 9.00 -3.50
CA ALA A 58 -11.78 10.13 -3.71
C ALA A 58 -10.33 9.67 -3.93
N VAL A 59 -9.84 8.69 -3.17
CA VAL A 59 -8.49 8.13 -3.33
C VAL A 59 -8.36 7.40 -4.68
N ILE A 60 -9.34 6.57 -5.05
CA ILE A 60 -9.38 5.89 -6.34
C ILE A 60 -9.31 6.91 -7.49
N MET A 61 -10.17 7.94 -7.46
CA MET A 61 -10.21 8.97 -8.50
C MET A 61 -8.87 9.71 -8.63
N ASN A 62 -8.25 10.09 -7.52
CA ASN A 62 -6.97 10.81 -7.55
C ASN A 62 -5.83 9.95 -8.11
N ASN A 63 -5.75 8.68 -7.73
CA ASN A 63 -4.72 7.77 -8.25
C ASN A 63 -4.96 7.44 -9.73
N LEU A 64 -6.21 7.17 -10.13
CA LEU A 64 -6.55 6.96 -11.55
C LEU A 64 -6.26 8.19 -12.40
N LEU A 65 -6.56 9.39 -11.91
CA LEU A 65 -6.23 10.64 -12.59
C LEU A 65 -4.72 10.75 -12.81
N LEU A 66 -3.92 10.49 -11.78
CA LEU A 66 -2.45 10.53 -11.87
C LEU A 66 -1.91 9.51 -12.88
N ILE A 67 -2.39 8.27 -12.83
CA ILE A 67 -2.03 7.21 -13.80
C ILE A 67 -2.39 7.65 -15.23
N THR A 68 -3.58 8.24 -15.41
CA THR A 68 -4.05 8.71 -16.73
C THR A 68 -3.17 9.84 -17.24
N LEU A 69 -2.87 10.85 -16.42
CA LEU A 69 -1.98 11.95 -16.79
C LEU A 69 -0.61 11.44 -17.22
N ILE A 70 0.02 10.57 -16.42
CA ILE A 70 1.33 10.00 -16.75
C ILE A 70 1.28 9.18 -18.04
N THR A 71 0.16 8.51 -18.32
CA THR A 71 0.04 7.68 -19.51
C THR A 71 -0.18 8.50 -20.78
N LEU A 72 -0.92 9.60 -20.69
CA LEU A 72 -1.30 10.42 -21.86
C LEU A 72 -0.32 11.54 -22.22
N ASP A 73 0.41 12.09 -21.25
CA ASP A 73 1.34 13.19 -21.50
C ASP A 73 2.75 12.65 -21.76
N LEU A 74 3.26 12.88 -22.97
CA LEU A 74 4.59 12.44 -23.40
C LEU A 74 5.72 13.07 -22.56
N LYS A 75 5.51 14.24 -21.95
CA LYS A 75 6.50 14.90 -21.07
C LYS A 75 6.66 14.15 -19.74
N LEU A 76 5.67 13.34 -19.36
CA LEU A 76 5.69 12.53 -18.16
C LEU A 76 6.22 11.10 -18.40
N GLN A 77 6.78 10.81 -19.58
CA GLN A 77 7.37 9.50 -19.91
C GLN A 77 8.84 9.42 -19.45
N THR A 78 9.10 9.64 -18.16
CA THR A 78 10.43 9.51 -17.57
C THR A 78 10.46 8.41 -16.51
N PRO A 79 11.64 7.87 -16.15
CA PRO A 79 11.77 6.83 -15.12
C PRO A 79 11.05 7.16 -13.82
N MET A 80 11.18 8.38 -13.31
CA MET A 80 10.49 8.82 -12.11
C MET A 80 8.97 8.67 -12.19
N TYR A 81 8.37 9.12 -13.30
CA TYR A 81 6.91 9.01 -13.47
C TYR A 81 6.46 7.57 -13.72
N PHE A 82 7.32 6.74 -14.32
CA PHE A 82 7.07 5.30 -14.43
C PHE A 82 6.97 4.64 -13.04
N PHE A 83 7.88 4.95 -12.12
CA PHE A 83 7.80 4.49 -10.73
C PHE A 83 6.56 5.05 -10.02
N LEU A 84 6.28 6.34 -10.20
CA LEU A 84 5.12 7.00 -9.62
C LEU A 84 3.79 6.38 -10.09
N LYS A 85 3.70 6.00 -11.37
CA LYS A 85 2.54 5.28 -11.91
C LYS A 85 2.35 3.92 -11.21
N ASN A 86 3.44 3.19 -10.97
CA ASN A 86 3.38 1.92 -10.26
C ASN A 86 3.07 2.08 -8.77
N LEU A 87 3.56 3.14 -8.13
CA LEU A 87 3.18 3.50 -6.76
C LEU A 87 1.67 3.75 -6.66
N SER A 88 1.11 4.57 -7.57
CA SER A 88 -0.34 4.82 -7.62
C SER A 88 -1.15 3.56 -7.88
N LEU A 89 -0.62 2.60 -8.64
CA LEU A 89 -1.28 1.31 -8.86
C LEU A 89 -1.29 0.46 -7.58
N LEU A 90 -0.18 0.43 -6.83
CA LEU A 90 -0.11 -0.22 -5.52
C LEU A 90 -1.08 0.42 -4.53
N ASP A 91 -1.14 1.76 -4.47
CA ASP A 91 -2.09 2.52 -3.65
C ASP A 91 -3.55 2.12 -3.95
N LEU A 92 -3.92 2.01 -5.23
CA LEU A 92 -5.25 1.58 -5.66
C LEU A 92 -5.60 0.18 -5.13
N PHE A 93 -4.68 -0.76 -5.29
CA PHE A 93 -4.90 -2.12 -4.82
C PHE A 93 -4.91 -2.19 -3.29
N PHE A 94 -3.99 -1.51 -2.62
CA PHE A 94 -3.89 -1.52 -1.17
C PHE A 94 -5.18 -1.04 -0.49
N ILE A 95 -5.73 0.12 -0.90
CA ILE A 95 -6.96 0.65 -0.30
C ILE A 95 -8.21 -0.15 -0.68
N SER A 96 -8.20 -0.84 -1.83
CA SER A 96 -9.32 -1.65 -2.31
C SER A 96 -9.48 -2.97 -1.56
N VAL A 97 -8.52 -3.35 -0.73
CA VAL A 97 -8.60 -4.59 0.07
C VAL A 97 -9.49 -4.41 1.32
N PRO A 98 -9.24 -3.45 2.22
CA PRO A 98 -10.01 -3.34 3.46
C PRO A 98 -11.33 -2.57 3.30
N ILE A 99 -11.36 -1.47 2.53
CA ILE A 99 -12.47 -0.52 2.58
C ILE A 99 -13.77 -1.06 1.99
N PRO A 100 -13.83 -1.74 0.83
CA PRO A 100 -15.08 -2.29 0.32
C PRO A 100 -15.71 -3.32 1.27
N ASN A 101 -14.89 -4.17 1.88
CA ASN A 101 -15.36 -5.14 2.87
C ASN A 101 -15.94 -4.44 4.11
N PHE A 102 -15.22 -3.45 4.65
CA PHE A 102 -15.70 -2.65 5.77
C PHE A 102 -17.03 -1.94 5.45
N PHE A 103 -17.16 -1.35 4.25
CA PHE A 103 -18.40 -0.70 3.82
C PHE A 103 -19.58 -1.67 3.76
N ILE A 104 -19.40 -2.85 3.15
CA ILE A 104 -20.42 -3.89 3.06
C ILE A 104 -20.85 -4.32 4.48
N ASN A 105 -19.88 -4.61 5.35
CA ASN A 105 -20.14 -5.01 6.73
C ASN A 105 -20.90 -3.93 7.52
N SER A 106 -20.58 -2.66 7.27
CA SER A 106 -21.24 -1.53 7.92
C SER A 106 -22.70 -1.36 7.53
N ILE A 107 -23.07 -1.69 6.28
CA ILE A 107 -24.46 -1.60 5.81
C ILE A 107 -25.25 -2.86 6.18
N THR A 108 -24.63 -4.03 6.06
CA THR A 108 -25.31 -5.31 6.35
C THR A 108 -25.38 -5.62 7.85
N HIS A 109 -24.68 -4.83 8.68
CA HIS A 109 -24.49 -5.06 10.12
C HIS A 109 -23.95 -6.45 10.43
N ASN A 110 -23.26 -7.06 9.46
CA ASN A 110 -22.62 -8.35 9.58
C ASN A 110 -21.11 -8.19 9.59
N ASN A 111 -20.52 -8.06 10.77
CA ASN A 111 -19.08 -7.83 10.95
C ASN A 111 -18.25 -9.13 10.85
N SER A 112 -18.72 -10.17 10.16
CA SER A 112 -18.02 -11.44 10.01
C SER A 112 -17.12 -11.47 8.77
N ILE A 113 -16.03 -12.23 8.87
CA ILE A 113 -15.16 -12.58 7.75
C ILE A 113 -14.75 -14.05 7.88
N SER A 114 -14.72 -14.78 6.75
CA SER A 114 -14.19 -16.14 6.74
C SER A 114 -12.67 -16.15 6.96
N ILE A 115 -12.12 -17.26 7.43
CA ILE A 115 -10.67 -17.42 7.62
C ILE A 115 -9.92 -17.16 6.31
N LEU A 116 -10.39 -17.74 5.21
CA LEU A 116 -9.78 -17.55 3.89
C LEU A 116 -9.85 -16.09 3.44
N GLY A 117 -10.98 -15.41 3.67
CA GLY A 117 -11.12 -13.98 3.39
C GLY A 117 -10.15 -13.13 4.19
N CYS A 118 -9.97 -13.45 5.48
CA CYS A 118 -9.01 -12.80 6.35
C CYS A 118 -7.55 -13.06 5.90
N ALA A 119 -7.22 -14.30 5.55
CA ALA A 119 -5.90 -14.66 5.03
C ALA A 119 -5.58 -13.94 3.71
N LEU A 120 -6.55 -13.88 2.80
CA LEU A 120 -6.40 -13.14 1.54
C LEU A 120 -6.21 -11.63 1.79
N GLN A 121 -6.94 -11.06 2.74
CA GLN A 121 -6.81 -9.65 3.11
C GLN A 121 -5.41 -9.35 3.66
N VAL A 122 -4.89 -10.18 4.57
CA VAL A 122 -3.52 -10.07 5.10
C VAL A 122 -2.49 -10.22 3.98
N PHE A 123 -2.65 -11.22 3.11
CA PHE A 123 -1.75 -11.47 1.99
C PHE A 123 -1.64 -10.26 1.07
N LEU A 124 -2.78 -9.74 0.61
CA LEU A 124 -2.82 -8.64 -0.34
C LEU A 124 -2.29 -7.33 0.29
N MET A 125 -2.72 -7.00 1.51
CA MET A 125 -2.24 -5.80 2.20
C MET A 125 -0.74 -5.84 2.44
N ALA A 126 -0.20 -6.96 2.94
CA ALA A 126 1.23 -7.11 3.17
C ALA A 126 2.02 -7.07 1.86
N SER A 127 1.49 -7.67 0.77
CA SER A 127 2.13 -7.66 -0.55
C SER A 127 2.24 -6.24 -1.10
N PHE A 128 1.14 -5.49 -1.09
CA PHE A 128 1.13 -4.14 -1.65
C PHE A 128 1.94 -3.15 -0.80
N ALA A 129 1.80 -3.18 0.53
CA ALA A 129 2.58 -2.33 1.42
C ALA A 129 4.10 -2.60 1.28
N SER A 130 4.51 -3.86 1.19
CA SER A 130 5.91 -4.20 0.94
C SER A 130 6.37 -3.71 -0.44
N GLY A 131 5.57 -3.93 -1.49
CA GLY A 131 5.85 -3.44 -2.83
C GLY A 131 6.06 -1.92 -2.89
N GLU A 132 5.24 -1.14 -2.16
CA GLU A 132 5.39 0.31 -2.04
C GLU A 132 6.76 0.72 -1.49
N VAL A 133 7.24 0.06 -0.43
CA VAL A 133 8.57 0.34 0.16
C VAL A 133 9.68 0.14 -0.87
N PHE A 134 9.63 -0.94 -1.66
CA PHE A 134 10.64 -1.21 -2.68
C PHE A 134 10.55 -0.24 -3.86
N VAL A 135 9.36 0.16 -4.30
CA VAL A 135 9.18 1.19 -5.33
C VAL A 135 9.68 2.55 -4.83
N LEU A 136 9.39 2.94 -3.59
CA LEU A 136 9.96 4.15 -2.99
C LEU A 136 11.49 4.09 -2.91
N THR A 137 12.07 2.93 -2.64
CA THR A 137 13.53 2.75 -2.67
C THR A 137 14.09 2.95 -4.07
N ALA A 138 13.46 2.37 -5.09
CA ALA A 138 13.84 2.59 -6.50
C ALA A 138 13.72 4.07 -6.91
N MET A 139 12.68 4.78 -6.46
CA MET A 139 12.52 6.21 -6.69
C MET A 139 13.62 7.05 -6.03
N SER A 140 14.07 6.68 -4.83
CA SER A 140 15.20 7.38 -4.18
C SER A 140 16.50 7.17 -4.95
N TYR A 141 16.72 5.97 -5.47
CA TYR A 141 17.86 5.65 -6.30
C TYR A 141 17.82 6.40 -7.65
N ASP A 142 16.66 6.49 -8.30
CA ASP A 142 16.45 7.32 -9.49
C ASP A 142 16.86 8.78 -9.25
N ARG A 143 16.41 9.37 -8.13
CA ARG A 143 16.80 10.74 -7.78
C ARG A 143 18.29 10.87 -7.51
N TYR A 144 18.89 9.89 -6.84
CA TYR A 144 20.33 9.89 -6.57
C TYR A 144 21.14 9.89 -7.89
N ILE A 145 20.83 8.99 -8.81
CA ILE A 145 21.54 8.93 -10.11
C ILE A 145 21.31 10.21 -10.93
N ALA A 146 20.08 10.71 -10.98
CA ALA A 146 19.75 11.92 -11.74
C ALA A 146 20.52 13.16 -11.28
N ILE A 147 20.81 13.28 -9.99
CA ILE A 147 21.44 14.46 -9.39
C ILE A 147 22.95 14.29 -9.21
N CYS A 148 23.39 13.11 -8.74
CA CYS A 148 24.79 12.87 -8.40
C CYS A 148 25.61 12.28 -9.55
N SER A 149 24.97 11.59 -10.53
CA SER A 149 25.66 10.93 -11.64
C SER A 149 24.92 11.10 -12.98
N PRO A 150 24.62 12.34 -13.41
CA PRO A 150 23.77 12.61 -14.56
C PRO A 150 24.30 12.02 -15.89
N LEU A 151 25.61 11.89 -16.03
CA LEU A 151 26.23 11.32 -17.25
C LEU A 151 25.91 9.84 -17.47
N HIS A 152 25.61 9.09 -16.40
CA HIS A 152 25.30 7.68 -16.47
C HIS A 152 23.78 7.40 -16.36
N TYR A 153 22.97 8.46 -16.26
CA TYR A 153 21.54 8.33 -15.96
C TYR A 153 20.80 7.51 -17.02
N GLU A 154 20.99 7.79 -18.30
CA GLU A 154 20.29 7.10 -19.40
C GLU A 154 20.64 5.59 -19.47
N VAL A 155 21.87 5.22 -19.11
CA VAL A 155 22.31 3.80 -19.09
C VAL A 155 21.73 3.09 -17.89
N ILE A 156 21.83 3.68 -16.70
CA ILE A 156 21.39 3.05 -15.43
C ILE A 156 19.87 3.03 -15.35
N MET A 157 19.19 4.10 -15.74
CA MET A 157 17.73 4.25 -15.72
C MET A 157 17.10 3.96 -17.10
N SER A 158 17.68 3.02 -17.85
CA SER A 158 17.07 2.53 -19.09
C SER A 158 15.71 1.90 -18.82
N SER A 159 14.82 1.92 -19.81
CA SER A 159 13.46 1.35 -19.67
C SER A 159 13.47 -0.09 -19.19
N GLY A 160 14.42 -0.91 -19.65
CA GLY A 160 14.57 -2.31 -19.21
C GLY A 160 14.90 -2.42 -17.72
N ASN A 161 15.83 -1.62 -17.23
CA ASN A 161 16.22 -1.59 -15.83
C ASN A 161 15.07 -1.08 -14.93
N CYS A 162 14.34 -0.07 -15.36
CA CYS A 162 13.17 0.43 -14.62
C CYS A 162 12.07 -0.64 -14.50
N VAL A 163 11.78 -1.35 -15.61
CA VAL A 163 10.81 -2.48 -15.60
C VAL A 163 11.29 -3.59 -14.67
N LEU A 164 12.59 -3.92 -14.71
CA LEU A 164 13.16 -4.93 -13.82
C LEU A 164 13.03 -4.51 -12.34
N MET A 165 13.38 -3.25 -11.99
CA MET A 165 13.26 -2.75 -10.62
C MET A 165 11.81 -2.84 -10.11
N VAL A 166 10.83 -2.45 -10.92
CA VAL A 166 9.41 -2.56 -10.57
C VAL A 166 9.01 -4.02 -10.46
N GLY A 167 9.36 -4.87 -11.43
CA GLY A 167 9.05 -6.30 -11.39
C GLY A 167 9.60 -6.99 -10.14
N VAL A 168 10.84 -6.67 -9.75
CA VAL A 168 11.46 -7.16 -8.52
C VAL A 168 10.71 -6.63 -7.28
N SER A 169 10.29 -5.36 -7.27
CA SER A 169 9.53 -4.78 -6.16
C SER A 169 8.20 -5.50 -5.94
N TRP A 170 7.46 -5.78 -7.01
CA TRP A 170 6.22 -6.54 -6.96
C TRP A 170 6.45 -7.99 -6.51
N ALA A 171 7.46 -8.66 -7.07
CA ALA A 171 7.78 -10.04 -6.72
C ALA A 171 8.16 -10.20 -5.25
N ILE A 172 9.02 -9.32 -4.72
CA ILE A 172 9.39 -9.32 -3.30
C ILE A 172 8.17 -9.01 -2.44
N GLY A 173 7.32 -8.06 -2.84
CA GLY A 173 6.07 -7.75 -2.14
C GLY A 173 5.18 -8.99 -2.01
N VAL A 174 4.93 -9.71 -3.10
CA VAL A 174 4.13 -10.94 -3.11
C VAL A 174 4.75 -12.03 -2.24
N LEU A 175 6.06 -12.24 -2.32
CA LEU A 175 6.78 -13.22 -1.51
C LEU A 175 6.68 -12.91 -0.01
N LEU A 176 6.85 -11.65 0.38
CA LEU A 176 6.70 -11.23 1.78
C LEU A 176 5.25 -11.38 2.26
N GLY A 177 4.28 -11.00 1.44
CA GLY A 177 2.86 -11.19 1.76
C GLY A 177 2.52 -12.67 1.99
N ALA A 178 2.98 -13.55 1.11
CA ALA A 178 2.81 -15.00 1.26
C ALA A 178 3.48 -15.53 2.54
N PHE A 179 4.69 -15.06 2.82
CA PHE A 179 5.45 -15.48 3.98
C PHE A 179 4.81 -15.04 5.31
N TYR A 180 4.33 -13.80 5.40
CA TYR A 180 3.59 -13.31 6.57
C TYR A 180 2.29 -14.07 6.77
N THR A 181 1.53 -14.27 5.70
CA THR A 181 0.25 -14.97 5.75
C THR A 181 0.44 -16.42 6.19
N ALA A 182 1.38 -17.14 5.58
CA ALA A 182 1.72 -18.50 5.98
C ALA A 182 2.18 -18.56 7.44
N GLY A 183 3.01 -17.61 7.89
CA GLY A 183 3.48 -17.54 9.27
C GLY A 183 2.35 -17.38 10.29
N ILE A 184 1.33 -16.55 9.96
CA ILE A 184 0.20 -16.27 10.85
C ILE A 184 -0.80 -17.43 10.85
N PHE A 185 -1.23 -17.88 9.67
CA PHE A 185 -2.31 -18.85 9.52
C PHE A 185 -1.84 -20.32 9.66
N SER A 186 -0.53 -20.58 9.78
CA SER A 186 -0.01 -21.89 10.18
C SER A 186 -0.20 -22.21 11.65
N LYS A 187 -0.79 -21.31 12.43
CA LYS A 187 -0.99 -21.45 13.89
C LYS A 187 -2.46 -21.55 14.25
N PRO A 188 -2.82 -22.32 15.28
CA PRO A 188 -4.17 -22.29 15.82
C PRO A 188 -4.44 -20.93 16.49
N PHE A 189 -5.67 -20.48 16.41
CA PHE A 189 -6.18 -19.31 17.13
C PHE A 189 -6.89 -19.79 18.38
N CYS A 190 -6.47 -19.35 19.58
CA CYS A 190 -7.00 -19.82 20.88
C CYS A 190 -7.69 -18.72 21.69
N GLY A 191 -7.58 -17.49 21.24
CA GLY A 191 -8.15 -16.36 21.96
C GLY A 191 -9.60 -16.08 21.55
N SER A 192 -9.96 -14.82 21.60
CA SER A 192 -11.21 -14.35 21.06
C SER A 192 -11.25 -14.50 19.53
N ILE A 193 -12.40 -14.89 18.99
CA ILE A 193 -12.67 -14.84 17.54
C ILE A 193 -12.97 -13.40 17.07
N VAL A 194 -12.93 -12.42 17.98
CA VAL A 194 -13.17 -11.01 17.69
C VAL A 194 -11.83 -10.31 17.45
N ILE A 195 -11.67 -9.76 16.24
CA ILE A 195 -10.55 -8.92 15.85
C ILE A 195 -10.88 -7.48 16.28
N PRO A 196 -10.04 -6.82 17.11
CA PRO A 196 -10.32 -5.47 17.63
C PRO A 196 -10.05 -4.36 16.59
N GLN A 197 -10.33 -4.65 15.31
CA GLN A 197 -10.15 -3.77 14.17
C GLN A 197 -11.32 -3.94 13.19
N PHE A 198 -11.35 -3.10 12.14
CA PHE A 198 -12.37 -3.17 11.08
C PHE A 198 -11.90 -3.98 9.84
N PHE A 199 -10.69 -4.55 9.89
CA PHE A 199 -10.11 -5.43 8.89
C PHE A 199 -9.07 -6.35 9.54
N CYS A 200 -8.63 -7.38 8.79
CA CYS A 200 -7.59 -8.30 9.26
C CYS A 200 -6.21 -7.64 9.16
N ASP A 201 -5.69 -7.21 10.28
CA ASP A 201 -4.32 -6.72 10.40
C ASP A 201 -3.43 -7.69 11.15
N ILE A 202 -2.15 -7.69 10.78
CA ILE A 202 -1.16 -8.60 11.36
C ILE A 202 -1.05 -8.46 12.88
N PRO A 203 -0.93 -7.23 13.46
CA PRO A 203 -0.82 -7.08 14.91
C PRO A 203 -2.00 -7.63 15.69
N SER A 204 -3.22 -7.47 15.19
CA SER A 204 -4.43 -7.96 15.86
C SER A 204 -4.56 -9.48 15.80
N LEU A 205 -4.21 -10.08 14.65
CA LEU A 205 -4.22 -11.55 14.50
C LEU A 205 -3.18 -12.23 15.41
N LEU A 206 -2.01 -11.61 15.60
CA LEU A 206 -1.01 -12.10 16.52
C LEU A 206 -1.48 -12.12 17.99
N ARG A 207 -2.33 -11.18 18.39
CA ARG A 207 -2.90 -11.13 19.74
C ARG A 207 -3.84 -12.29 20.03
N ILE A 208 -4.57 -12.79 19.04
CA ILE A 208 -5.54 -13.89 19.18
C ILE A 208 -4.95 -15.25 18.85
N SER A 209 -3.69 -15.31 18.40
CA SER A 209 -2.97 -16.54 18.07
C SER A 209 -2.42 -17.24 19.32
N CYS A 210 -2.56 -18.58 19.38
CA CYS A 210 -1.98 -19.41 20.44
C CYS A 210 -0.49 -19.60 20.22
N SER A 211 0.35 -18.93 20.96
CA SER A 211 1.76 -19.02 20.68
C SER A 211 2.58 -19.63 21.81
N HIS A 212 2.90 -20.92 21.68
CA HIS A 212 4.07 -21.52 22.35
C HIS A 212 5.30 -21.68 21.43
N ARG A 213 5.16 -21.45 20.11
CA ARG A 213 6.26 -21.53 19.14
C ARG A 213 6.33 -20.25 18.28
N LEU A 214 6.86 -19.19 18.89
CA LEU A 214 7.01 -17.87 18.28
C LEU A 214 8.06 -17.81 17.16
N VAL A 215 8.88 -18.86 16.97
CA VAL A 215 10.05 -18.85 16.08
C VAL A 215 9.70 -18.50 14.63
N VAL A 216 8.65 -19.09 14.04
CA VAL A 216 8.27 -18.83 12.64
C VAL A 216 7.75 -17.40 12.48
N ILE A 217 6.99 -16.92 13.45
CA ILE A 217 6.44 -15.56 13.46
C ILE A 217 7.60 -14.55 13.58
N TYR A 218 8.50 -14.74 14.56
CA TYR A 218 9.65 -13.84 14.72
C TYR A 218 10.60 -13.90 13.53
N ALA A 219 10.79 -15.07 12.88
CA ALA A 219 11.56 -15.18 11.65
C ALA A 219 10.93 -14.38 10.51
N SER A 220 9.59 -14.49 10.33
CA SER A 220 8.86 -13.74 9.30
C SER A 220 8.99 -12.24 9.50
N PHE A 221 8.77 -11.77 10.74
CA PHE A 221 8.93 -10.36 11.09
C PHE A 221 10.39 -9.91 11.02
N GLY A 222 11.32 -10.73 11.45
CA GLY A 222 12.76 -10.44 11.40
C GLY A 222 13.24 -10.22 9.96
N ILE A 223 12.85 -11.08 9.03
CA ILE A 223 13.22 -10.94 7.60
C ILE A 223 12.61 -9.65 7.04
N GLY A 224 11.32 -9.40 7.24
CA GLY A 224 10.68 -8.18 6.76
C GLY A 224 11.25 -6.91 7.37
N LEU A 225 11.56 -6.95 8.67
CA LEU A 225 12.24 -5.84 9.36
C LEU A 225 13.64 -5.59 8.78
N CYS A 226 14.44 -6.64 8.58
CA CYS A 226 15.77 -6.52 7.98
C CYS A 226 15.70 -5.93 6.57
N LEU A 227 14.80 -6.42 5.72
CA LEU A 227 14.61 -5.89 4.36
C LEU A 227 14.10 -4.45 4.38
N GLY A 228 13.15 -4.13 5.26
CA GLY A 228 12.66 -2.76 5.45
C GLY A 228 13.76 -1.82 5.93
N MET A 229 14.60 -2.25 6.88
CA MET A 229 15.75 -1.46 7.33
C MET A 229 16.78 -1.23 6.22
N VAL A 230 17.05 -2.23 5.37
CA VAL A 230 17.91 -2.05 4.19
C VAL A 230 17.31 -0.97 3.26
N CYS A 231 16.02 -0.99 3.00
CA CYS A 231 15.35 0.03 2.19
C CYS A 231 15.48 1.43 2.83
N VAL A 232 15.22 1.56 4.14
CA VAL A 232 15.39 2.82 4.89
C VAL A 232 16.82 3.34 4.78
N ILE A 233 17.82 2.49 4.99
CA ILE A 233 19.23 2.84 4.88
C ILE A 233 19.55 3.30 3.45
N CYS A 234 19.10 2.58 2.42
CA CYS A 234 19.32 2.97 1.02
C CYS A 234 18.72 4.34 0.71
N ILE A 235 17.50 4.62 1.18
CA ILE A 235 16.84 5.91 0.99
C ILE A 235 17.61 7.02 1.71
N VAL A 236 17.97 6.81 2.97
CA VAL A 236 18.72 7.80 3.77
C VAL A 236 20.09 8.10 3.15
N LEU A 237 20.83 7.08 2.72
CA LEU A 237 22.11 7.25 2.05
C LEU A 237 21.96 7.99 0.71
N SER A 238 20.96 7.65 -0.10
CA SER A 238 20.67 8.35 -1.35
C SER A 238 20.45 9.84 -1.09
N TYR A 239 19.62 10.20 -0.13
CA TYR A 239 19.33 11.60 0.19
C TYR A 239 20.50 12.31 0.88
N PHE A 240 21.29 11.63 1.69
CA PHE A 240 22.52 12.18 2.25
C PHE A 240 23.48 12.62 1.13
N HIS A 241 23.70 11.75 0.14
CA HIS A 241 24.54 12.08 -1.02
C HIS A 241 23.93 13.19 -1.90
N ILE A 242 22.62 13.14 -2.13
CA ILE A 242 21.92 14.20 -2.88
C ILE A 242 22.11 15.55 -2.21
N PHE A 243 21.86 15.68 -0.90
CA PHE A 243 22.01 16.95 -0.20
C PHE A 243 23.46 17.42 -0.15
N SER A 244 24.41 16.51 0.05
CA SER A 244 25.83 16.84 -0.01
C SER A 244 26.26 17.39 -1.37
N THR A 245 25.66 16.90 -2.46
CA THR A 245 25.93 17.36 -3.82
C THR A 245 25.21 18.67 -4.10
N VAL A 246 23.94 18.80 -3.73
CA VAL A 246 23.12 19.99 -3.95
C VAL A 246 23.69 21.21 -3.23
N LEU A 247 24.17 21.04 -2.01
CA LEU A 247 24.79 22.14 -1.25
C LEU A 247 26.09 22.68 -1.88
N LYS A 248 26.74 21.91 -2.76
CA LYS A 248 27.92 22.37 -3.53
C LYS A 248 27.56 23.16 -4.80
N ILE A 249 26.27 23.17 -5.20
CA ILE A 249 25.81 23.94 -6.35
C ILE A 249 25.91 25.44 -6.03
N PRO A 250 26.62 26.26 -6.83
CA PRO A 250 26.89 27.65 -6.49
C PRO A 250 25.67 28.59 -6.64
N THR A 251 24.57 28.13 -7.23
CA THR A 251 23.39 28.94 -7.49
C THR A 251 22.20 28.56 -6.63
N ASN A 252 21.61 29.53 -5.93
CA ASN A 252 20.40 29.31 -5.12
C ASN A 252 19.22 28.75 -5.93
N LYS A 253 19.09 29.14 -7.20
CA LYS A 253 18.06 28.63 -8.11
C LYS A 253 18.24 27.13 -8.41
N GLY A 254 19.47 26.67 -8.60
CA GLY A 254 19.80 25.27 -8.83
C GLY A 254 19.50 24.42 -7.61
N GLN A 255 19.91 24.88 -6.43
CA GLN A 255 19.61 24.22 -5.15
C GLN A 255 18.09 24.11 -4.94
N SER A 256 17.35 25.21 -5.08
CA SER A 256 15.89 25.23 -4.91
C SER A 256 15.18 24.27 -5.87
N LYS A 257 15.63 24.18 -7.13
CA LYS A 257 15.06 23.24 -8.11
C LYS A 257 15.30 21.78 -7.67
N ALA A 258 16.50 21.45 -7.23
CA ALA A 258 16.83 20.10 -6.77
C ALA A 258 16.01 19.71 -5.53
N PHE A 259 15.89 20.60 -4.53
CA PHE A 259 15.07 20.37 -3.34
C PHE A 259 13.59 20.20 -3.72
N ALA A 260 13.05 21.00 -4.64
CA ALA A 260 11.65 20.91 -5.06
C ALA A 260 11.31 19.54 -5.68
N THR A 261 12.27 18.87 -6.33
CA THR A 261 12.07 17.53 -6.91
C THR A 261 12.19 16.40 -5.89
N CYS A 262 12.98 16.61 -4.82
CA CYS A 262 13.20 15.61 -3.77
C CYS A 262 12.13 15.64 -2.68
N LEU A 263 11.59 16.82 -2.37
CA LEU A 263 10.68 17.04 -1.26
C LEU A 263 9.39 16.18 -1.33
N PRO A 264 8.73 16.00 -2.49
CA PRO A 264 7.57 15.12 -2.59
C PRO A 264 7.87 13.70 -2.11
N HIS A 265 8.95 13.12 -2.61
CA HIS A 265 9.33 11.75 -2.26
C HIS A 265 9.67 11.61 -0.76
N LEU A 266 10.47 12.54 -0.22
CA LEU A 266 10.80 12.54 1.21
C LEU A 266 9.56 12.69 2.09
N THR A 267 8.59 13.51 1.69
CA THR A 267 7.35 13.70 2.43
C THR A 267 6.53 12.40 2.45
N VAL A 268 6.35 11.76 1.29
CA VAL A 268 5.64 10.47 1.17
C VAL A 268 6.33 9.39 2.01
N PHE A 269 7.64 9.24 1.85
CA PHE A 269 8.40 8.25 2.61
C PHE A 269 8.33 8.50 4.12
N SER A 270 8.43 9.76 4.57
CA SER A 270 8.35 10.11 5.99
C SER A 270 6.97 9.79 6.58
N ILE A 271 5.90 10.05 5.84
CA ILE A 271 4.53 9.71 6.25
C ILE A 271 4.37 8.19 6.35
N PHE A 272 4.81 7.47 5.32
CA PHE A 272 4.76 6.00 5.31
C PHE A 272 5.53 5.41 6.49
N LEU A 273 6.77 5.84 6.69
CA LEU A 273 7.60 5.37 7.80
C LEU A 273 7.01 5.72 9.17
N ALA A 274 6.52 6.95 9.36
CA ALA A 274 5.92 7.38 10.62
C ALA A 274 4.66 6.58 10.95
N THR A 275 3.78 6.37 9.98
CA THR A 275 2.55 5.57 10.18
C THR A 275 2.86 4.11 10.46
N ALA A 276 3.81 3.50 9.73
CA ALA A 276 4.27 2.14 9.97
C ALA A 276 4.91 1.99 11.36
N CYS A 277 5.86 2.85 11.71
CA CYS A 277 6.49 2.84 13.04
C CYS A 277 5.45 2.96 14.16
N PHE A 278 4.47 3.83 14.00
CA PHE A 278 3.43 4.02 15.01
C PHE A 278 2.61 2.75 15.25
N VAL A 279 2.20 2.07 14.17
CA VAL A 279 1.38 0.84 14.24
C VAL A 279 2.17 -0.32 14.83
N TYR A 280 3.44 -0.49 14.45
CA TYR A 280 4.23 -1.66 14.83
C TYR A 280 5.02 -1.48 16.14
N LEU A 281 5.37 -0.25 16.54
CA LEU A 281 6.12 0.03 17.76
C LEU A 281 5.22 0.30 18.97
N LYS A 282 3.93 0.55 18.75
CA LYS A 282 3.01 0.74 19.86
C LYS A 282 2.88 -0.55 20.67
N SER A 283 3.14 -0.42 21.97
CA SER A 283 2.98 -1.53 22.92
C SER A 283 1.52 -2.07 22.87
N PRO A 284 1.31 -3.38 22.83
CA PRO A 284 -0.01 -3.96 22.85
C PRO A 284 -0.74 -3.58 24.13
N SER A 285 -1.74 -2.71 24.06
CA SER A 285 -2.65 -2.46 25.18
C SER A 285 -3.66 -3.61 25.30
N ASN A 286 -3.98 -4.00 26.51
CA ASN A 286 -4.93 -5.09 26.78
C ASN A 286 -6.38 -4.73 26.41
N THR A 287 -6.66 -3.47 26.12
CA THR A 287 -7.99 -2.98 25.72
C THR A 287 -7.93 -2.39 24.32
N ALA A 288 -8.87 -2.80 23.47
CA ALA A 288 -9.05 -2.21 22.14
C ALA A 288 -9.47 -0.74 22.28
N SER A 289 -8.50 0.16 22.16
CA SER A 289 -8.75 1.59 22.26
C SER A 289 -9.29 2.16 20.95
N ILE A 290 -10.13 3.16 21.02
CA ILE A 290 -10.57 3.96 19.85
C ILE A 290 -9.36 4.54 19.10
N THR A 291 -8.31 4.89 19.84
CA THR A 291 -7.04 5.36 19.27
C THR A 291 -6.38 4.31 18.39
N ASP A 292 -6.43 3.02 18.73
CA ASP A 292 -5.84 1.94 17.91
C ASP A 292 -6.56 1.85 16.55
N ARG A 293 -7.88 1.96 16.55
CA ARG A 293 -8.69 1.96 15.32
C ARG A 293 -8.41 3.21 14.46
N LEU A 294 -8.29 4.39 15.07
CA LEU A 294 -7.94 5.62 14.35
C LEU A 294 -6.55 5.53 13.70
N PHE A 295 -5.56 4.97 14.40
CA PHE A 295 -4.23 4.80 13.82
C PHE A 295 -4.22 3.76 12.69
N SER A 296 -5.02 2.70 12.81
CA SER A 296 -5.19 1.73 11.70
C SER A 296 -5.80 2.39 10.47
N VAL A 297 -6.77 3.29 10.64
CA VAL A 297 -7.29 4.12 9.55
C VAL A 297 -6.20 4.99 8.94
N LEU A 298 -5.42 5.66 9.79
CA LEU A 298 -4.39 6.58 9.30
C LEU A 298 -3.36 5.84 8.45
N TYR A 299 -2.83 4.69 8.88
CA TYR A 299 -1.82 4.00 8.08
C TYR A 299 -2.41 3.35 6.81
N THR A 300 -3.71 3.01 6.82
CA THR A 300 -4.36 2.38 5.67
C THR A 300 -4.78 3.39 4.61
N VAL A 301 -5.26 4.58 5.03
CA VAL A 301 -5.87 5.55 4.12
C VAL A 301 -4.91 6.69 3.77
N LEU A 302 -4.07 7.11 4.73
CA LEU A 302 -3.27 8.33 4.58
C LEU A 302 -2.22 8.24 3.46
N PRO A 303 -1.39 7.17 3.35
CA PRO A 303 -0.41 7.07 2.27
C PRO A 303 -1.08 7.06 0.89
N PRO A 304 -2.06 6.19 0.56
CA PRO A 304 -2.72 6.19 -0.74
C PRO A 304 -3.46 7.49 -1.08
N ALA A 305 -3.95 8.22 -0.06
CA ALA A 305 -4.63 9.49 -0.26
C ALA A 305 -3.64 10.63 -0.55
N LEU A 306 -2.52 10.66 0.15
CA LEU A 306 -1.57 11.76 0.08
C LEU A 306 -0.58 11.64 -1.09
N ASN A 307 -0.21 10.42 -1.50
CA ASN A 307 0.72 10.20 -2.60
C ASN A 307 0.36 11.01 -3.85
N PRO A 308 -0.83 10.85 -4.46
CA PRO A 308 -1.17 11.61 -5.67
C PRO A 308 -1.28 13.11 -5.40
N VAL A 309 -1.74 13.53 -4.21
CA VAL A 309 -1.89 14.95 -3.85
C VAL A 309 -0.52 15.61 -3.73
N ILE A 310 0.43 14.99 -3.02
CA ILE A 310 1.78 15.54 -2.81
C ILE A 310 2.50 15.69 -4.16
N TYR A 311 2.46 14.66 -5.00
CA TYR A 311 3.09 14.71 -6.31
C TYR A 311 2.39 15.70 -7.25
N SER A 312 1.07 15.79 -7.24
CA SER A 312 0.32 16.74 -8.06
C SER A 312 0.54 18.20 -7.61
N LEU A 313 0.59 18.46 -6.30
CA LEU A 313 0.74 19.82 -5.77
C LEU A 313 2.17 20.34 -5.82
N ARG A 314 3.18 19.48 -5.78
CA ARG A 314 4.59 19.90 -5.75
C ARG A 314 5.26 19.82 -7.12
N ASN A 315 4.78 18.98 -8.03
CA ASN A 315 5.37 18.80 -9.34
C ASN A 315 4.75 19.75 -10.37
N THR A 316 5.57 20.59 -10.98
CA THR A 316 5.14 21.57 -11.99
C THR A 316 4.67 20.90 -13.28
N ASP A 317 5.27 19.78 -13.67
CA ASP A 317 4.96 19.09 -14.92
C ASP A 317 3.60 18.40 -14.82
N VAL A 318 3.30 17.78 -13.69
CA VAL A 318 1.97 17.19 -13.39
C VAL A 318 0.89 18.27 -13.37
N LYS A 319 1.18 19.44 -12.77
CA LYS A 319 0.24 20.58 -12.80
C LYS A 319 -0.01 21.08 -14.23
N CYS A 320 1.02 21.14 -15.05
CA CYS A 320 0.88 21.55 -16.44
C CYS A 320 0.05 20.55 -17.24
N ALA A 321 0.34 19.26 -17.10
CA ALA A 321 -0.41 18.17 -17.72
C ALA A 321 -1.90 18.19 -17.32
N LEU A 322 -2.20 18.42 -16.03
CA LEU A 322 -3.57 18.54 -15.53
C LEU A 322 -4.31 19.71 -16.17
N ARG A 323 -3.67 20.89 -16.28
CA ARG A 323 -4.27 22.05 -16.95
C ARG A 323 -4.55 21.79 -18.43
N ASN A 324 -3.60 21.15 -19.14
CA ASN A 324 -3.76 20.78 -20.54
C ASN A 324 -4.93 19.81 -20.73
N LEU A 325 -5.05 18.80 -19.86
CA LEU A 325 -6.17 17.87 -19.90
C LEU A 325 -7.51 18.59 -19.70
N GLN A 326 -7.57 19.49 -18.73
CA GLN A 326 -8.78 20.28 -18.43
C GLN A 326 -9.17 21.17 -19.63
N GLN A 327 -8.22 21.84 -20.27
CA GLN A 327 -8.46 22.65 -21.47
C GLN A 327 -8.96 21.82 -22.64
N ASN A 328 -8.37 20.64 -22.88
CA ASN A 328 -8.79 19.73 -23.94
C ASN A 328 -10.21 19.17 -23.70
N LEU A 329 -10.59 18.91 -22.46
CA LEU A 329 -11.94 18.48 -22.12
C LEU A 329 -12.96 19.62 -22.31
N CYS A 330 -12.64 20.84 -21.89
CA CYS A 330 -13.50 22.00 -22.10
C CYS A 330 -13.71 22.31 -23.60
N SER A 331 -12.66 22.25 -24.41
CA SER A 331 -12.75 22.48 -25.86
C SER A 331 -13.59 21.40 -26.58
N ARG A 332 -13.44 20.14 -26.19
CA ARG A 332 -14.27 19.05 -26.73
C ARG A 332 -15.73 19.13 -26.28
N GLY A 333 -15.98 19.53 -25.03
CA GLY A 333 -17.33 19.75 -24.51
C GLY A 333 -18.06 20.87 -25.24
N SER A 334 -17.36 21.99 -25.57
CA SER A 334 -17.92 23.08 -26.37
C SER A 334 -18.26 22.63 -27.79
N LEU A 335 -17.40 21.79 -28.41
CA LEU A 335 -17.65 21.27 -29.75
C LEU A 335 -18.86 20.34 -29.81
N HIS A 336 -19.08 19.52 -28.77
CA HIS A 336 -20.24 18.61 -28.68
C HIS A 336 -21.56 19.39 -28.52
N LEU A 337 -21.56 20.47 -27.74
CA LEU A 337 -22.74 21.31 -27.56
C LEU A 337 -23.08 22.09 -28.85
N THR A 338 -22.05 22.51 -29.61
CA THR A 338 -22.26 23.20 -30.89
C THR A 338 -22.77 22.27 -31.98
N VAL A 339 -22.36 21.01 -31.99
CA VAL A 339 -22.85 19.99 -32.95
C VAL A 339 -24.29 19.59 -32.65
N GLN A 340 -24.72 19.54 -31.39
CA GLN A 340 -26.11 19.27 -31.01
C GLN A 340 -27.05 20.45 -31.26
N SER A 341 -26.55 21.68 -31.41
CA SER A 341 -27.35 22.87 -31.72
C SER A 341 -27.55 23.08 -33.25
N ILE A 342 -26.93 22.27 -34.11
CA ILE A 342 -27.00 22.36 -35.58
C ILE A 342 -27.69 21.11 -36.17
N GLY A 343 -28.42 20.35 -35.41
CA GLY A 343 -29.30 19.29 -35.91
C GLY A 343 -30.63 19.88 -36.41
N PRO A 344 -31.18 19.36 -37.53
CA PRO A 344 -32.27 19.97 -38.27
C PRO A 344 -33.58 20.07 -37.54
#